data_264a2f17eef94eabe8f912eca8e686c7
#
_entry.id   264a2f17eef94eabe8f912eca8e686c7
#
_cell.length_a   1.000
_cell.length_b   1.000
_cell.length_c   1.000
_cell.angle_alpha   90.00
_cell.angle_beta   90.00
_cell.angle_gamma   90.00
#
_symmetry.space_group_name_H-M   'P 1'
#
loop_
_entity.id
_entity.type
_entity.pdbx_description
1 polymer ?
#
loop_
_entity_poly.entity_id
_entity_poly.type
_entity_poly.pdbx_seq_one_letter_code
_entity_poly.pdbx_strand_id
1 'polypeptide(L)'
;MTTQAQTNLSDYLTKRMPKRETRAVWLTTLASLDWPKNYARWEESIKLQKQELIDILDKYQKANINTVLLQARVRAATIYPSDIEPWDQCITGVEGRAPGYGYDPLGFAVEECHKRGMEIHAWIATIPVGAKNSLGCRTLMKKGFRIRNFSTGSYLDPADPGVAPYLASICGEIVRKYDVDGINLDYIRYPDGWPRPSYRDGDTPDQRRSNITAIVRAIHDEVKAIKPWVKMSCSPIGKHADLSRYSSKNFNAHDRVSQEAQEWMRLGLMDQLYPMQYFRGDNY
;
A
#
# COMPACT_ATOMS: atom_id res chain seq x y z
N MET A 1 20.33 -17.49 44.60
CA MET A 1 20.50 -18.02 43.20
C MET A 1 19.57 -17.38 42.16
N THR A 2 19.01 -16.22 42.40
CA THR A 2 18.02 -15.55 41.56
C THR A 2 18.58 -14.41 40.66
N THR A 3 19.81 -13.96 40.92
CA THR A 3 20.36 -12.79 40.23
C THR A 3 21.01 -13.08 38.86
N GLN A 4 21.57 -14.25 38.65
CA GLN A 4 22.32 -14.56 37.41
C GLN A 4 21.40 -14.91 36.24
N ALA A 5 20.24 -15.52 36.45
CA ALA A 5 19.25 -15.82 35.42
C ALA A 5 18.51 -14.57 34.94
N GLN A 6 18.24 -13.60 35.82
CA GLN A 6 17.63 -12.33 35.48
C GLN A 6 18.56 -11.43 34.67
N THR A 7 19.86 -11.42 34.99
CA THR A 7 20.87 -10.66 34.25
C THR A 7 21.02 -11.19 32.80
N ASN A 8 21.01 -12.51 32.61
CA ASN A 8 21.11 -13.13 31.29
C ASN A 8 19.88 -12.89 30.41
N LEU A 9 18.67 -12.83 30.98
CA LEU A 9 17.45 -12.55 30.23
C LEU A 9 17.39 -11.06 29.81
N SER A 10 17.77 -10.15 30.72
CA SER A 10 17.84 -8.71 30.40
C SER A 10 18.88 -8.43 29.32
N ASP A 11 20.07 -9.00 29.40
CA ASP A 11 21.13 -8.89 28.40
C ASP A 11 20.70 -9.51 27.02
N TYR A 12 20.02 -10.64 27.09
CA TYR A 12 19.50 -11.31 25.89
C TYR A 12 18.42 -10.46 25.20
N LEU A 13 17.48 -9.88 25.94
CA LEU A 13 16.43 -9.01 25.42
C LEU A 13 17.04 -7.70 24.88
N THR A 14 17.98 -7.08 25.62
CA THR A 14 18.62 -5.83 25.21
C THR A 14 19.44 -5.99 23.92
N LYS A 15 20.11 -7.14 23.73
CA LYS A 15 20.88 -7.44 22.51
C LYS A 15 19.99 -7.77 21.29
N ARG A 16 18.74 -8.20 21.50
CA ARG A 16 17.80 -8.56 20.44
C ARG A 16 16.70 -7.52 20.18
N MET A 17 16.55 -6.55 21.06
CA MET A 17 15.63 -5.45 20.80
C MET A 17 16.13 -4.63 19.61
N PRO A 18 15.28 -4.33 18.63
CA PRO A 18 15.67 -3.48 17.52
C PRO A 18 16.07 -2.11 18.08
N LYS A 19 17.24 -1.62 17.69
CA LYS A 19 17.73 -0.29 18.10
C LYS A 19 16.83 0.85 17.59
N ARG A 20 15.96 0.55 16.65
CA ARG A 20 14.97 1.48 16.07
C ARG A 20 13.64 0.77 15.96
N GLU A 21 12.61 1.41 16.47
CA GLU A 21 11.23 0.95 16.41
C GLU A 21 10.48 1.72 15.31
N THR A 22 9.71 1.03 14.49
CA THR A 22 8.79 1.67 13.54
C THR A 22 7.47 1.94 14.26
N ARG A 23 7.11 3.22 14.41
CA ARG A 23 5.81 3.69 14.88
C ARG A 23 5.13 4.38 13.70
N ALA A 24 4.34 3.59 12.96
CA ALA A 24 3.77 3.99 11.69
C ALA A 24 2.28 4.29 11.79
N VAL A 25 1.83 5.19 10.91
CA VAL A 25 0.41 5.50 10.73
C VAL A 25 0.08 5.51 9.24
N TRP A 26 -1.10 4.97 8.90
CA TRP A 26 -1.69 5.09 7.56
C TRP A 26 -2.53 6.36 7.49
N LEU A 27 -2.23 7.19 6.50
CA LEU A 27 -2.96 8.42 6.21
C LEU A 27 -3.70 8.21 4.87
N THR A 28 -5.00 7.95 4.95
CA THR A 28 -5.81 7.67 3.75
C THR A 28 -6.28 8.94 3.06
N THR A 29 -6.23 8.92 1.73
CA THR A 29 -6.83 9.95 0.88
C THR A 29 -8.15 9.50 0.27
N LEU A 30 -8.49 8.22 0.41
CA LEU A 30 -9.74 7.65 -0.09
C LEU A 30 -10.94 8.39 0.47
N ALA A 31 -11.76 8.95 -0.41
CA ALA A 31 -12.97 9.70 -0.06
C ALA A 31 -12.71 10.83 0.98
N SER A 32 -11.50 11.34 1.01
CA SER A 32 -11.07 12.38 1.97
C SER A 32 -11.30 11.99 3.44
N LEU A 33 -11.18 10.68 3.77
CA LEU A 33 -11.45 10.19 5.13
C LEU A 33 -10.50 10.78 6.17
N ASP A 34 -9.19 10.85 5.87
CA ASP A 34 -8.22 11.47 6.76
C ASP A 34 -7.77 12.83 6.20
N TRP A 35 -7.28 12.86 4.96
CA TRP A 35 -6.77 14.03 4.26
C TRP A 35 -6.95 13.83 2.74
N PRO A 36 -7.18 14.91 1.96
CA PRO A 36 -7.51 16.27 2.39
C PRO A 36 -9.01 16.46 2.70
N LYS A 37 -9.35 17.42 3.56
CA LYS A 37 -10.75 17.81 3.83
C LYS A 37 -11.23 18.92 2.90
N ASN A 38 -10.31 19.76 2.41
CA ASN A 38 -10.59 20.84 1.48
C ASN A 38 -10.06 20.53 0.09
N TYR A 39 -10.83 20.87 -0.95
CA TYR A 39 -10.42 20.67 -2.34
C TYR A 39 -9.49 21.80 -2.81
N ALA A 40 -8.33 21.47 -3.38
CA ALA A 40 -7.33 22.37 -3.92
C ALA A 40 -7.76 22.95 -5.28
N ARG A 41 -8.67 23.92 -5.30
CA ARG A 41 -9.24 24.52 -6.52
C ARG A 41 -8.63 25.86 -6.89
N TRP A 42 -8.22 26.63 -5.90
CA TRP A 42 -7.60 27.94 -6.01
C TRP A 42 -6.55 28.13 -4.92
N GLU A 43 -5.76 29.17 -5.01
CA GLU A 43 -4.59 29.38 -4.17
C GLU A 43 -4.87 29.28 -2.66
N GLU A 44 -5.95 29.93 -2.18
CA GLU A 44 -6.30 29.88 -0.76
C GLU A 44 -6.71 28.47 -0.30
N SER A 45 -7.42 27.71 -1.14
CA SER A 45 -7.79 26.34 -0.79
C SER A 45 -6.60 25.37 -0.82
N ILE A 46 -5.59 25.65 -1.64
CA ILE A 46 -4.29 24.95 -1.60
C ILE A 46 -3.57 25.23 -0.28
N LYS A 47 -3.55 26.48 0.17
CA LYS A 47 -2.96 26.84 1.48
C LYS A 47 -3.66 26.12 2.62
N LEU A 48 -4.99 26.05 2.59
CA LEU A 48 -5.76 25.28 3.59
C LEU A 48 -5.42 23.80 3.56
N GLN A 49 -5.40 23.17 2.37
CA GLN A 49 -5.07 21.74 2.24
C GLN A 49 -3.64 21.43 2.74
N LYS A 50 -2.68 22.31 2.47
CA LYS A 50 -1.32 22.22 3.01
C LYS A 50 -1.31 22.35 4.53
N GLN A 51 -2.04 23.31 5.09
CA GLN A 51 -2.10 23.51 6.54
C GLN A 51 -2.73 22.32 7.27
N GLU A 52 -3.76 21.70 6.69
CA GLU A 52 -4.35 20.46 7.22
C GLU A 52 -3.30 19.35 7.38
N LEU A 53 -2.46 19.15 6.37
CA LEU A 53 -1.41 18.14 6.42
C LEU A 53 -0.36 18.47 7.49
N ILE A 54 0.07 19.74 7.56
CA ILE A 54 0.99 20.23 8.59
C ILE A 54 0.43 19.91 9.99
N ASP A 55 -0.83 20.26 10.23
CA ASP A 55 -1.50 20.05 11.53
C ASP A 55 -1.58 18.56 11.91
N ILE A 56 -1.81 17.70 10.93
CA ILE A 56 -1.80 16.23 11.09
C ILE A 56 -0.39 15.75 11.46
N LEU A 57 0.61 16.14 10.70
CA LEU A 57 2.00 15.71 10.91
C LEU A 57 2.58 16.23 12.23
N ASP A 58 2.21 17.44 12.66
CA ASP A 58 2.59 17.98 13.97
C ASP A 58 2.00 17.15 15.13
N LYS A 59 0.75 16.70 14.99
CA LYS A 59 0.14 15.76 15.96
C LYS A 59 0.86 14.42 15.99
N TYR A 60 1.23 13.90 14.83
CA TYR A 60 1.98 12.65 14.72
C TYR A 60 3.37 12.78 15.36
N GLN A 61 4.07 13.88 15.10
CA GLN A 61 5.36 14.14 15.74
C GLN A 61 5.26 14.19 17.27
N LYS A 62 4.26 14.90 17.81
CA LYS A 62 3.97 14.95 19.25
C LYS A 62 3.65 13.57 19.85
N ALA A 63 3.06 12.68 19.05
CA ALA A 63 2.78 11.28 19.44
C ALA A 63 3.96 10.33 19.21
N ASN A 64 5.14 10.85 18.84
CA ASN A 64 6.34 10.07 18.52
C ASN A 64 6.14 9.09 17.34
N ILE A 65 5.24 9.36 16.43
CA ILE A 65 5.17 8.65 15.14
C ILE A 65 6.41 9.02 14.33
N ASN A 66 7.05 8.02 13.72
CA ASN A 66 8.26 8.22 12.93
C ASN A 66 8.14 7.76 11.48
N THR A 67 7.00 7.22 11.09
CA THR A 67 6.74 6.73 9.72
C THR A 67 5.29 7.01 9.33
N VAL A 68 5.09 7.62 8.17
CA VAL A 68 3.77 7.90 7.60
C VAL A 68 3.62 7.10 6.30
N LEU A 69 2.56 6.31 6.19
CA LEU A 69 2.17 5.64 4.96
C LEU A 69 1.04 6.46 4.33
N LEU A 70 1.39 7.34 3.39
CA LEU A 70 0.43 8.21 2.70
C LEU A 70 -0.13 7.52 1.47
N GLN A 71 -1.45 7.46 1.36
CA GLN A 71 -2.11 6.84 0.20
C GLN A 71 -1.90 7.69 -1.06
N ALA A 72 -0.87 7.34 -1.83
CA ALA A 72 -0.46 8.04 -3.05
C ALA A 72 -1.22 7.57 -4.30
N ARG A 73 -1.59 6.28 -4.35
CA ARG A 73 -2.46 5.69 -5.36
C ARG A 73 -3.71 5.12 -4.71
N VAL A 74 -4.86 5.66 -5.10
CA VAL A 74 -6.13 5.31 -4.44
C VAL A 74 -6.81 4.13 -5.12
N ARG A 75 -7.18 4.21 -6.38
CA ARG A 75 -7.86 3.16 -7.17
C ARG A 75 -7.72 3.49 -8.65
N ALA A 76 -6.55 3.24 -9.25
CA ALA A 76 -6.18 3.68 -10.59
C ALA A 76 -6.30 5.21 -10.76
N ALA A 77 -5.99 5.95 -9.70
CA ALA A 77 -5.88 7.39 -9.66
C ALA A 77 -4.87 7.80 -8.59
N THR A 78 -4.20 8.93 -8.78
CA THR A 78 -3.07 9.38 -7.96
C THR A 78 -3.32 10.74 -7.33
N ILE A 79 -2.57 11.06 -6.27
CA ILE A 79 -2.57 12.37 -5.64
C ILE A 79 -1.37 13.23 -6.06
N TYR A 80 -0.66 12.83 -7.09
CA TYR A 80 0.54 13.50 -7.62
C TYR A 80 0.46 13.59 -9.16
N PRO A 81 1.24 14.47 -9.81
CA PRO A 81 1.28 14.55 -11.26
C PRO A 81 1.91 13.27 -11.86
N SER A 82 1.04 12.35 -12.27
CA SER A 82 1.40 11.08 -12.90
C SER A 82 1.27 11.16 -14.42
N ASP A 83 2.23 10.56 -15.14
CA ASP A 83 2.16 10.37 -16.59
C ASP A 83 1.36 9.11 -16.97
N ILE A 84 0.98 8.29 -15.98
CA ILE A 84 0.40 6.96 -16.15
C ILE A 84 -1.10 6.93 -15.81
N GLU A 85 -1.47 7.52 -14.66
CA GLU A 85 -2.83 7.51 -14.11
C GLU A 85 -3.40 8.92 -13.90
N PRO A 86 -4.74 9.09 -13.95
CA PRO A 86 -5.36 10.39 -13.72
C PRO A 86 -5.27 10.81 -12.24
N TRP A 87 -5.49 12.11 -12.01
CA TRP A 87 -5.66 12.66 -10.68
C TRP A 87 -6.90 12.09 -9.98
N ASP A 88 -6.76 11.75 -8.70
CA ASP A 88 -7.89 11.39 -7.85
C ASP A 88 -8.74 12.63 -7.52
N GLN A 89 -10.07 12.42 -7.45
CA GLN A 89 -11.01 13.48 -7.12
C GLN A 89 -10.83 14.07 -5.71
N CYS A 90 -10.17 13.34 -4.78
CA CYS A 90 -9.96 13.83 -3.42
C CYS A 90 -9.16 15.14 -3.38
N ILE A 91 -8.30 15.40 -4.37
CA ILE A 91 -7.46 16.61 -4.40
C ILE A 91 -8.26 17.85 -4.80
N THR A 92 -9.06 17.78 -5.87
CA THR A 92 -9.76 18.94 -6.42
C THR A 92 -11.29 18.86 -6.36
N GLY A 93 -11.84 17.71 -5.97
CA GLY A 93 -13.26 17.38 -6.06
C GLY A 93 -13.70 16.93 -7.45
N VAL A 94 -12.78 16.85 -8.43
CA VAL A 94 -13.08 16.46 -9.81
C VAL A 94 -12.04 15.46 -10.27
N GLU A 95 -12.50 14.28 -10.69
CA GLU A 95 -11.65 13.20 -11.20
C GLU A 95 -10.87 13.64 -12.44
N GLY A 96 -9.58 13.35 -12.49
CA GLY A 96 -8.68 13.71 -13.58
C GLY A 96 -8.24 15.18 -13.61
N ARG A 97 -8.74 16.04 -12.72
CA ARG A 97 -8.38 17.45 -12.66
C ARG A 97 -7.17 17.69 -11.77
N ALA A 98 -6.10 18.19 -12.36
CA ALA A 98 -4.92 18.64 -11.60
C ALA A 98 -5.26 19.86 -10.71
N PRO A 99 -4.64 19.99 -9.53
CA PRO A 99 -4.66 21.25 -8.79
C PRO A 99 -3.89 22.34 -9.57
N GLY A 100 -4.26 23.59 -9.34
CA GLY A 100 -3.57 24.72 -9.95
C GLY A 100 -2.23 25.04 -9.28
N TYR A 101 -1.58 26.10 -9.78
CA TYR A 101 -0.42 26.74 -9.13
C TYR A 101 0.79 25.82 -8.89
N GLY A 102 0.94 24.77 -9.71
CA GLY A 102 2.05 23.82 -9.57
C GLY A 102 2.04 23.01 -8.27
N TYR A 103 0.90 22.92 -7.60
CA TYR A 103 0.79 22.18 -6.35
C TYR A 103 0.91 20.66 -6.59
N ASP A 104 1.87 20.05 -5.91
CA ASP A 104 2.10 18.61 -5.85
C ASP A 104 1.88 18.13 -4.41
N PRO A 105 0.73 17.50 -4.12
CA PRO A 105 0.42 17.01 -2.78
C PRO A 105 1.40 15.98 -2.22
N LEU A 106 1.90 15.05 -3.07
CA LEU A 106 2.86 14.05 -2.62
C LEU A 106 4.23 14.67 -2.37
N GLY A 107 4.72 15.52 -3.28
CA GLY A 107 5.98 16.23 -3.10
C GLY A 107 5.97 17.07 -1.83
N PHE A 108 4.89 17.81 -1.57
CA PHE A 108 4.71 18.57 -0.35
C PHE A 108 4.71 17.68 0.90
N ALA A 109 4.05 16.53 0.86
CA ALA A 109 4.03 15.60 1.98
C ALA A 109 5.41 15.02 2.29
N VAL A 110 6.21 14.69 1.27
CA VAL A 110 7.59 14.21 1.42
C VAL A 110 8.42 15.26 2.16
N GLU A 111 8.39 16.50 1.70
CA GLU A 111 9.12 17.61 2.34
C GLU A 111 8.70 17.80 3.80
N GLU A 112 7.40 17.82 4.09
CA GLU A 112 6.88 18.06 5.44
C GLU A 112 7.16 16.90 6.40
N CYS A 113 7.16 15.65 5.93
CA CYS A 113 7.57 14.49 6.73
C CYS A 113 9.08 14.58 7.08
N HIS A 114 9.92 14.82 6.08
CA HIS A 114 11.36 14.89 6.28
C HIS A 114 11.78 16.07 7.20
N LYS A 115 11.14 17.22 7.11
CA LYS A 115 11.34 18.35 8.05
C LYS A 115 11.12 17.96 9.50
N ARG A 116 10.27 16.94 9.75
CA ARG A 116 9.94 16.43 11.09
C ARG A 116 10.73 15.17 11.49
N GLY A 117 11.66 14.74 10.64
CA GLY A 117 12.43 13.51 10.85
C GLY A 117 11.59 12.24 10.74
N MET A 118 10.49 12.27 9.99
CA MET A 118 9.64 11.13 9.71
C MET A 118 9.95 10.52 8.35
N GLU A 119 9.98 9.20 8.28
CA GLU A 119 9.93 8.49 6.99
C GLU A 119 8.55 8.64 6.36
N ILE A 120 8.50 8.72 5.03
CA ILE A 120 7.26 8.68 4.27
C ILE A 120 7.29 7.54 3.26
N HIS A 121 6.29 6.64 3.34
CA HIS A 121 6.09 5.56 2.39
C HIS A 121 4.87 5.85 1.52
N ALA A 122 5.02 5.71 0.20
CA ALA A 122 3.88 5.81 -0.69
C ALA A 122 3.02 4.53 -0.57
N TRP A 123 1.81 4.69 -0.07
CA TRP A 123 0.83 3.61 0.03
C TRP A 123 0.06 3.46 -1.28
N ILE A 124 0.12 2.26 -1.85
CA ILE A 124 -0.40 1.92 -3.18
C ILE A 124 -1.52 0.87 -3.03
N ALA A 125 -2.77 1.25 -3.30
CA ALA A 125 -3.84 0.27 -3.49
C ALA A 125 -3.68 -0.38 -4.88
N THR A 126 -3.15 -1.59 -4.94
CA THR A 126 -2.62 -2.20 -6.17
C THR A 126 -3.69 -2.70 -7.15
N ILE A 127 -4.46 -3.71 -6.76
CA ILE A 127 -5.41 -4.41 -7.64
C ILE A 127 -6.74 -3.65 -7.86
N PRO A 128 -7.29 -2.91 -6.86
CA PRO A 128 -8.52 -2.15 -7.07
C PRO A 128 -8.34 -0.99 -8.06
N VAL A 129 -9.36 -0.78 -8.93
CA VAL A 129 -9.38 0.29 -9.93
C VAL A 129 -10.63 1.19 -9.83
N GLY A 130 -11.36 1.09 -8.72
CA GLY A 130 -12.51 1.94 -8.42
C GLY A 130 -13.82 1.45 -9.01
N ALA A 131 -14.74 2.37 -9.25
CA ALA A 131 -16.01 2.06 -9.90
C ALA A 131 -15.79 1.82 -11.40
N LYS A 132 -16.65 1.00 -12.03
CA LYS A 132 -16.56 0.69 -13.47
C LYS A 132 -16.56 1.94 -14.36
N ASN A 133 -17.21 2.99 -13.93
CA ASN A 133 -17.33 4.26 -14.65
C ASN A 133 -16.32 5.31 -14.24
N SER A 134 -15.42 5.02 -13.29
CA SER A 134 -14.33 5.94 -12.93
C SER A 134 -13.36 6.15 -14.09
N LEU A 135 -12.73 7.30 -14.14
CA LEU A 135 -11.80 7.66 -15.22
C LEU A 135 -10.63 6.67 -15.30
N GLY A 136 -10.03 6.34 -14.16
CA GLY A 136 -8.94 5.37 -14.11
C GLY A 136 -9.34 4.00 -14.64
N CYS A 137 -10.48 3.44 -14.17
CA CYS A 137 -10.98 2.15 -14.63
C CYS A 137 -11.25 2.16 -16.15
N ARG A 138 -11.93 3.18 -16.65
CA ARG A 138 -12.20 3.31 -18.10
C ARG A 138 -10.93 3.45 -18.94
N THR A 139 -9.93 4.16 -18.41
CA THR A 139 -8.63 4.32 -19.08
C THR A 139 -7.92 2.97 -19.20
N LEU A 140 -7.92 2.17 -18.13
CA LEU A 140 -7.33 0.83 -18.16
C LEU A 140 -8.07 -0.13 -19.09
N MET A 141 -9.40 -0.09 -19.10
CA MET A 141 -10.21 -0.86 -20.07
C MET A 141 -9.87 -0.50 -21.52
N LYS A 142 -9.72 0.79 -21.83
CA LYS A 142 -9.30 1.26 -23.17
C LYS A 142 -7.89 0.81 -23.55
N LYS A 143 -7.00 0.67 -22.58
CA LYS A 143 -5.64 0.14 -22.77
C LYS A 143 -5.62 -1.40 -22.91
N GLY A 144 -6.77 -2.07 -22.81
CA GLY A 144 -6.90 -3.52 -23.03
C GLY A 144 -6.68 -4.38 -21.79
N PHE A 145 -6.57 -3.79 -20.58
CA PHE A 145 -6.45 -4.57 -19.35
C PHE A 145 -7.71 -5.38 -19.06
N ARG A 146 -7.53 -6.61 -18.61
CA ARG A 146 -8.63 -7.44 -18.10
C ARG A 146 -9.08 -6.93 -16.74
N ILE A 147 -10.33 -6.47 -16.67
CA ILE A 147 -10.94 -5.95 -15.45
C ILE A 147 -12.15 -6.79 -15.08
N ARG A 148 -12.24 -7.17 -13.82
CA ARG A 148 -13.37 -7.87 -13.22
C ARG A 148 -14.19 -6.92 -12.38
N ASN A 149 -15.52 -6.98 -12.53
CA ASN A 149 -16.46 -6.12 -11.81
C ASN A 149 -17.21 -6.97 -10.76
N PHE A 150 -17.23 -6.46 -9.53
CA PHE A 150 -17.97 -7.04 -8.41
C PHE A 150 -18.84 -5.95 -7.75
N SER A 151 -19.69 -6.32 -6.81
CA SER A 151 -20.50 -5.36 -6.03
C SER A 151 -19.64 -4.38 -5.21
N THR A 152 -18.42 -4.77 -4.89
CA THR A 152 -17.43 -3.98 -4.12
C THR A 152 -16.58 -3.05 -4.98
N GLY A 153 -16.66 -3.14 -6.30
CA GLY A 153 -15.88 -2.32 -7.24
C GLY A 153 -15.30 -3.13 -8.40
N SER A 154 -14.40 -2.49 -9.12
CA SER A 154 -13.68 -3.09 -10.25
C SER A 154 -12.23 -3.35 -9.88
N TYR A 155 -11.67 -4.41 -10.42
CA TYR A 155 -10.35 -4.91 -10.07
C TYR A 155 -9.59 -5.39 -11.30
N LEU A 156 -8.29 -5.12 -11.36
CA LEU A 156 -7.40 -5.76 -12.32
C LEU A 156 -7.44 -7.27 -12.15
N ASP A 157 -7.36 -8.02 -13.24
CA ASP A 157 -7.20 -9.47 -13.18
C ASP A 157 -5.71 -9.79 -12.96
N PRO A 158 -5.30 -10.35 -11.81
CA PRO A 158 -3.89 -10.64 -11.55
C PRO A 158 -3.26 -11.64 -12.54
N ALA A 159 -4.08 -12.39 -13.28
CA ALA A 159 -3.62 -13.29 -14.33
C ALA A 159 -3.39 -12.57 -15.69
N ASP A 160 -3.67 -11.27 -15.78
CA ASP A 160 -3.35 -10.47 -16.97
C ASP A 160 -1.86 -10.15 -16.97
N PRO A 161 -1.09 -10.57 -18.01
CA PRO A 161 0.37 -10.36 -18.04
C PRO A 161 0.76 -8.87 -18.09
N GLY A 162 -0.15 -7.97 -18.47
CA GLY A 162 0.09 -6.53 -18.46
C GLY A 162 0.10 -5.91 -17.07
N VAL A 163 -0.49 -6.57 -16.06
CA VAL A 163 -0.67 -5.99 -14.71
C VAL A 163 0.66 -5.83 -13.98
N ALA A 164 1.55 -6.81 -14.05
CA ALA A 164 2.83 -6.74 -13.36
C ALA A 164 3.71 -5.57 -13.84
N PRO A 165 4.00 -5.40 -15.15
CA PRO A 165 4.78 -4.26 -15.62
C PRO A 165 4.05 -2.92 -15.41
N TYR A 166 2.72 -2.89 -15.47
CA TYR A 166 1.94 -1.69 -15.23
C TYR A 166 2.08 -1.19 -13.78
N LEU A 167 1.89 -2.05 -12.78
CA LEU A 167 2.04 -1.66 -11.38
C LEU A 167 3.51 -1.36 -11.03
N ALA A 168 4.45 -2.05 -11.64
CA ALA A 168 5.87 -1.73 -11.52
C ALA A 168 6.17 -0.31 -12.04
N SER A 169 5.62 0.06 -13.21
CA SER A 169 5.83 1.40 -13.78
C SER A 169 5.29 2.53 -12.88
N ILE A 170 4.17 2.33 -12.18
CA ILE A 170 3.62 3.30 -11.23
C ILE A 170 4.54 3.47 -10.03
N CYS A 171 4.99 2.36 -9.43
CA CYS A 171 5.90 2.43 -8.29
C CYS A 171 7.26 3.02 -8.70
N GLY A 172 7.76 2.66 -9.87
CA GLY A 172 8.97 3.24 -10.45
C GLY A 172 8.84 4.74 -10.73
N GLU A 173 7.67 5.20 -11.22
CA GLU A 173 7.40 6.63 -11.41
C GLU A 173 7.51 7.40 -10.09
N ILE A 174 6.89 6.90 -9.01
CA ILE A 174 6.96 7.51 -7.68
C ILE A 174 8.41 7.61 -7.20
N VAL A 175 9.15 6.52 -7.27
CA VAL A 175 10.53 6.46 -6.77
C VAL A 175 11.48 7.36 -7.60
N ARG A 176 11.23 7.53 -8.90
CA ARG A 176 11.99 8.47 -9.75
C ARG A 176 11.69 9.93 -9.42
N LYS A 177 10.41 10.26 -9.21
CA LYS A 177 9.96 11.65 -9.03
C LYS A 177 10.14 12.15 -7.59
N TYR A 178 10.08 11.26 -6.60
CA TYR A 178 10.05 11.63 -5.18
C TYR A 178 11.11 10.93 -4.35
N ASP A 179 11.51 11.58 -3.26
CA ASP A 179 12.40 11.01 -2.25
C ASP A 179 11.59 10.29 -1.15
N VAL A 180 10.76 9.33 -1.56
CA VAL A 180 10.05 8.48 -0.62
C VAL A 180 10.99 7.45 0.01
N ASP A 181 10.81 7.15 1.29
CA ASP A 181 11.60 6.18 2.04
C ASP A 181 11.14 4.73 1.79
N GLY A 182 9.91 4.57 1.32
CA GLY A 182 9.35 3.25 1.03
C GLY A 182 8.13 3.26 0.11
N ILE A 183 7.82 2.07 -0.39
CA ILE A 183 6.58 1.73 -1.08
C ILE A 183 5.83 0.69 -0.24
N ASN A 184 4.55 0.95 0.04
CA ASN A 184 3.66 0.01 0.72
C ASN A 184 2.61 -0.51 -0.23
N LEU A 185 2.55 -1.83 -0.40
CA LEU A 185 1.58 -2.49 -1.28
C LEU A 185 0.36 -2.96 -0.47
N ASP A 186 -0.77 -2.32 -0.70
CA ASP A 186 -2.07 -2.73 -0.17
C ASP A 186 -2.92 -3.38 -1.26
N TYR A 187 -3.85 -4.25 -0.86
CA TYR A 187 -4.67 -5.05 -1.79
C TYR A 187 -3.83 -5.84 -2.83
N ILE A 188 -2.59 -6.18 -2.51
CA ILE A 188 -1.73 -7.04 -3.35
C ILE A 188 -2.16 -8.50 -3.18
N ARG A 189 -3.33 -8.81 -3.72
CA ARG A 189 -4.03 -10.08 -3.55
C ARG A 189 -5.23 -10.19 -4.49
N TYR A 190 -5.78 -11.38 -4.66
CA TYR A 190 -7.08 -11.52 -5.29
C TYR A 190 -8.17 -10.90 -4.39
N PRO A 191 -9.18 -10.21 -4.95
CA PRO A 191 -10.31 -9.66 -4.21
C PRO A 191 -11.14 -10.72 -3.51
N ASP A 192 -11.76 -10.36 -2.38
CA ASP A 192 -12.54 -11.27 -1.53
C ASP A 192 -13.68 -11.98 -2.26
N GLY A 193 -14.32 -11.32 -3.23
CA GLY A 193 -15.40 -11.86 -4.06
C GLY A 193 -14.94 -12.65 -5.30
N TRP A 194 -13.62 -12.89 -5.46
CA TRP A 194 -13.14 -13.61 -6.63
C TRP A 194 -13.64 -15.06 -6.63
N PRO A 195 -14.09 -15.60 -7.79
CA PRO A 195 -14.52 -16.99 -7.88
C PRO A 195 -13.44 -17.96 -7.38
N ARG A 196 -13.85 -19.10 -6.84
CA ARG A 196 -12.89 -20.16 -6.49
C ARG A 196 -12.10 -20.61 -7.72
N PRO A 197 -10.87 -21.12 -7.57
CA PRO A 197 -10.10 -21.65 -8.67
C PRO A 197 -10.90 -22.69 -9.44
N SER A 198 -10.93 -22.56 -10.77
CA SER A 198 -11.72 -23.43 -11.64
C SER A 198 -11.02 -24.75 -11.95
N TYR A 199 -9.72 -24.82 -11.71
CA TYR A 199 -8.82 -25.91 -12.12
C TYR A 199 -8.81 -26.17 -13.64
N ARG A 200 -9.30 -25.20 -14.42
CA ARG A 200 -9.26 -25.19 -15.89
C ARG A 200 -8.31 -24.11 -16.36
N ASP A 201 -7.70 -24.32 -17.53
CA ASP A 201 -6.82 -23.36 -18.20
C ASP A 201 -5.72 -22.78 -17.29
N GLY A 202 -5.22 -23.62 -16.35
CA GLY A 202 -4.19 -23.22 -15.42
C GLY A 202 -4.67 -22.44 -14.19
N ASP A 203 -5.97 -22.17 -14.03
CA ASP A 203 -6.52 -21.47 -12.86
C ASP A 203 -6.52 -22.37 -11.61
N THR A 204 -5.36 -22.53 -11.01
CA THR A 204 -5.14 -23.27 -9.76
C THR A 204 -4.77 -22.33 -8.62
N PRO A 205 -4.90 -22.74 -7.34
CA PRO A 205 -4.44 -21.94 -6.22
C PRO A 205 -2.97 -21.53 -6.34
N ASP A 206 -2.10 -22.45 -6.77
CA ASP A 206 -0.67 -22.20 -6.94
C ASP A 206 -0.41 -21.19 -8.06
N GLN A 207 -1.12 -21.30 -9.19
CA GLN A 207 -0.98 -20.33 -10.28
C GLN A 207 -1.44 -18.94 -9.84
N ARG A 208 -2.50 -18.83 -9.07
CA ARG A 208 -2.95 -17.52 -8.53
C ARG A 208 -1.93 -16.91 -7.58
N ARG A 209 -1.32 -17.70 -6.71
CA ARG A 209 -0.21 -17.23 -5.86
C ARG A 209 0.99 -16.80 -6.68
N SER A 210 1.33 -17.57 -7.70
CA SER A 210 2.42 -17.21 -8.63
C SER A 210 2.13 -15.91 -9.37
N ASN A 211 0.89 -15.64 -9.79
CA ASN A 211 0.49 -14.39 -10.44
C ASN A 211 0.73 -13.18 -9.52
N ILE A 212 0.30 -13.27 -8.25
CA ILE A 212 0.53 -12.18 -7.28
C ILE A 212 2.03 -12.02 -6.99
N THR A 213 2.75 -13.11 -6.79
CA THR A 213 4.21 -13.07 -6.55
C THR A 213 4.97 -12.47 -7.74
N ALA A 214 4.53 -12.74 -8.97
CA ALA A 214 5.11 -12.12 -10.16
C ALA A 214 4.91 -10.59 -10.17
N ILE A 215 3.73 -10.11 -9.77
CA ILE A 215 3.46 -8.67 -9.62
C ILE A 215 4.38 -8.05 -8.56
N VAL A 216 4.47 -8.68 -7.38
CA VAL A 216 5.34 -8.22 -6.29
C VAL A 216 6.80 -8.14 -6.75
N ARG A 217 7.28 -9.18 -7.43
CA ARG A 217 8.66 -9.23 -7.96
C ARG A 217 8.91 -8.12 -8.96
N ALA A 218 8.01 -7.90 -9.91
CA ALA A 218 8.17 -6.85 -10.91
C ALA A 218 8.25 -5.45 -10.27
N ILE A 219 7.42 -5.19 -9.26
CA ILE A 219 7.46 -3.93 -8.50
C ILE A 219 8.78 -3.81 -7.73
N HIS A 220 9.18 -4.85 -7.00
CA HIS A 220 10.44 -4.89 -6.25
C HIS A 220 11.63 -4.59 -7.15
N ASP A 221 11.75 -5.32 -8.26
CA ASP A 221 12.90 -5.22 -9.16
C ASP A 221 12.98 -3.81 -9.77
N GLU A 222 11.85 -3.23 -10.19
CA GLU A 222 11.78 -1.85 -10.69
C GLU A 222 12.21 -0.83 -9.63
N VAL A 223 11.65 -0.92 -8.42
CA VAL A 223 11.96 0.01 -7.33
C VAL A 223 13.42 -0.08 -6.92
N LYS A 224 13.94 -1.31 -6.73
CA LYS A 224 15.33 -1.53 -6.29
C LYS A 224 16.36 -1.19 -7.39
N ALA A 225 16.00 -1.31 -8.65
CA ALA A 225 16.85 -0.86 -9.76
C ALA A 225 17.03 0.67 -9.78
N ILE A 226 15.99 1.44 -9.37
CA ILE A 226 16.03 2.90 -9.34
C ILE A 226 16.70 3.40 -8.06
N LYS A 227 16.20 2.96 -6.89
CA LYS A 227 16.71 3.35 -5.57
C LYS A 227 16.77 2.11 -4.65
N PRO A 228 17.88 1.42 -4.53
CA PRO A 228 17.98 0.15 -3.78
C PRO A 228 17.71 0.30 -2.28
N TRP A 229 17.79 1.50 -1.73
CA TRP A 229 17.53 1.78 -0.32
C TRP A 229 16.04 2.00 0.01
N VAL A 230 15.17 2.24 -0.99
CA VAL A 230 13.73 2.41 -0.76
C VAL A 230 13.14 1.11 -0.24
N LYS A 231 12.49 1.17 0.91
CA LYS A 231 11.91 0.00 1.57
C LYS A 231 10.68 -0.51 0.83
N MET A 232 10.61 -1.81 0.65
CA MET A 232 9.42 -2.49 0.15
C MET A 232 8.62 -3.06 1.30
N SER A 233 7.33 -2.79 1.34
CA SER A 233 6.43 -3.32 2.38
C SER A 233 5.07 -3.69 1.81
N CYS A 234 4.32 -4.51 2.54
CA CYS A 234 2.92 -4.75 2.23
C CYS A 234 2.07 -4.86 3.49
N SER A 235 0.75 -4.66 3.32
CA SER A 235 -0.27 -4.81 4.36
C SER A 235 -1.07 -6.09 4.11
N PRO A 236 -0.55 -7.28 4.53
CA PRO A 236 -1.24 -8.54 4.28
C PRO A 236 -2.39 -8.77 5.25
N ILE A 237 -3.29 -9.70 4.90
CA ILE A 237 -4.27 -10.24 5.83
C ILE A 237 -3.54 -10.81 7.05
N GLY A 238 -3.99 -10.44 8.25
CA GLY A 238 -3.32 -10.80 9.49
C GLY A 238 -3.21 -12.31 9.73
N LYS A 239 -4.24 -13.07 9.35
CA LYS A 239 -4.22 -14.53 9.36
C LYS A 239 -3.60 -15.05 8.05
N HIS A 240 -2.42 -15.65 8.13
CA HIS A 240 -1.75 -16.21 6.94
C HIS A 240 -2.49 -17.45 6.40
N ALA A 241 -2.67 -18.47 7.21
CA ALA A 241 -3.32 -19.72 6.86
C ALA A 241 -4.09 -20.30 8.05
N ASP A 242 -4.93 -21.30 7.80
CA ASP A 242 -5.61 -22.03 8.88
C ASP A 242 -4.62 -22.91 9.63
N LEU A 243 -4.60 -22.79 10.95
CA LEU A 243 -3.76 -23.59 11.83
C LEU A 243 -4.60 -24.69 12.52
N SER A 244 -4.06 -25.90 12.62
CA SER A 244 -4.75 -27.04 13.24
C SER A 244 -5.11 -26.81 14.71
N ARG A 245 -4.30 -26.02 15.41
CA ARG A 245 -4.47 -25.69 16.84
C ARG A 245 -5.63 -24.72 17.12
N TYR A 246 -6.19 -24.04 16.09
CA TYR A 246 -7.29 -23.10 16.25
C TYR A 246 -8.55 -23.61 15.54
N SER A 247 -9.70 -23.36 16.15
CA SER A 247 -11.01 -23.75 15.60
C SER A 247 -11.41 -22.90 14.37
N SER A 248 -10.92 -21.68 14.28
CA SER A 248 -11.24 -20.76 13.18
C SER A 248 -10.68 -21.28 11.85
N LYS A 249 -11.58 -21.57 10.91
CA LYS A 249 -11.27 -21.96 9.52
C LYS A 249 -11.75 -20.87 8.55
N ASN A 250 -11.68 -19.62 8.98
CA ASN A 250 -12.22 -18.47 8.26
C ASN A 250 -11.25 -17.90 7.22
N PHE A 251 -11.52 -16.68 6.84
CA PHE A 251 -10.77 -15.91 5.86
C PHE A 251 -9.28 -15.84 6.20
N ASN A 252 -8.42 -16.19 5.27
CA ASN A 252 -6.97 -16.16 5.43
C ASN A 252 -6.29 -15.68 4.14
N ALA A 253 -5.02 -15.28 4.25
CA ALA A 253 -4.23 -14.73 3.15
C ALA A 253 -3.94 -15.76 2.06
N HIS A 254 -3.41 -16.90 2.45
CA HIS A 254 -2.88 -17.91 1.54
C HIS A 254 -3.97 -18.58 0.68
N ASP A 255 -5.02 -19.11 1.32
CA ASP A 255 -6.00 -19.96 0.62
C ASP A 255 -7.13 -19.15 -0.02
N ARG A 256 -7.48 -17.98 0.59
CA ARG A 256 -8.65 -17.22 0.15
C ARG A 256 -8.34 -16.15 -0.88
N VAL A 257 -7.20 -15.48 -0.73
CA VAL A 257 -6.83 -14.34 -1.56
C VAL A 257 -5.46 -14.48 -2.23
N SER A 258 -4.85 -15.67 -2.15
CA SER A 258 -3.59 -16.00 -2.83
C SER A 258 -2.44 -15.05 -2.48
N GLN A 259 -2.33 -14.68 -1.20
CA GLN A 259 -1.34 -13.73 -0.70
C GLN A 259 -0.27 -14.46 0.13
N GLU A 260 0.98 -14.47 -0.35
CA GLU A 260 2.10 -15.22 0.24
C GLU A 260 3.13 -14.29 0.89
N ALA A 261 2.69 -13.38 1.77
CA ALA A 261 3.58 -12.37 2.36
C ALA A 261 4.80 -12.97 3.09
N GLN A 262 4.67 -14.13 3.72
CA GLN A 262 5.79 -14.84 4.35
C GLN A 262 6.83 -15.29 3.31
N GLU A 263 6.38 -15.81 2.18
CA GLU A 263 7.26 -16.22 1.09
C GLU A 263 7.96 -15.01 0.47
N TRP A 264 7.28 -13.88 0.32
CA TRP A 264 7.91 -12.66 -0.19
C TRP A 264 9.02 -12.14 0.71
N MET A 265 8.87 -12.26 2.04
CA MET A 265 9.96 -11.99 3.00
C MET A 265 11.12 -12.98 2.81
N ARG A 266 10.83 -14.28 2.69
CA ARG A 266 11.85 -15.32 2.48
C ARG A 266 12.64 -15.12 1.18
N LEU A 267 11.97 -14.63 0.15
CA LEU A 267 12.57 -14.33 -1.16
C LEU A 267 13.28 -12.97 -1.20
N GLY A 268 13.26 -12.18 -0.10
CA GLY A 268 13.85 -10.85 -0.05
C GLY A 268 13.10 -9.79 -0.85
N LEU A 269 11.83 -10.05 -1.22
CA LEU A 269 11.01 -9.10 -1.99
C LEU A 269 10.35 -8.02 -1.12
N MET A 270 10.34 -8.22 0.20
CA MET A 270 9.80 -7.27 1.18
C MET A 270 10.81 -7.03 2.28
N ASP A 271 10.97 -5.77 2.67
CA ASP A 271 11.76 -5.34 3.82
C ASP A 271 10.93 -5.32 5.11
N GLN A 272 9.59 -5.08 4.99
CA GLN A 272 8.67 -4.95 6.11
C GLN A 272 7.30 -5.56 5.77
N LEU A 273 6.64 -6.13 6.80
CA LEU A 273 5.25 -6.57 6.74
C LEU A 273 4.44 -5.85 7.81
N TYR A 274 3.23 -5.41 7.44
CA TYR A 274 2.25 -4.78 8.32
C TYR A 274 0.94 -5.58 8.33
N PRO A 275 0.89 -6.74 9.02
CA PRO A 275 -0.28 -7.60 9.00
C PRO A 275 -1.51 -6.90 9.58
N MET A 276 -2.63 -6.94 8.85
CA MET A 276 -3.91 -6.33 9.25
C MET A 276 -4.56 -7.14 10.37
N GLN A 277 -4.38 -6.71 11.61
CA GLN A 277 -4.81 -7.40 12.83
C GLN A 277 -6.19 -6.88 13.28
N TYR A 278 -7.23 -7.05 12.43
CA TYR A 278 -8.58 -6.55 12.69
C TYR A 278 -9.52 -7.57 13.35
N PHE A 279 -9.00 -8.72 13.72
CA PHE A 279 -9.76 -9.82 14.32
C PHE A 279 -9.69 -9.79 15.85
N ARG A 280 -10.64 -10.46 16.51
CA ARG A 280 -10.65 -10.63 17.96
C ARG A 280 -10.35 -12.08 18.33
N GLY A 281 -9.65 -12.28 19.48
CA GLY A 281 -9.38 -13.57 20.04
C GLY A 281 -8.53 -14.46 19.16
N ASP A 282 -8.91 -15.72 19.04
CA ASP A 282 -8.25 -16.80 18.29
C ASP A 282 -8.64 -16.89 16.80
N ASN A 283 -9.25 -15.85 16.26
CA ASN A 283 -9.57 -15.75 14.83
C ASN A 283 -8.35 -15.42 13.92
N TYR A 284 -7.16 -15.41 14.50
CA TYR A 284 -5.89 -15.22 13.77
C TYR A 284 -5.36 -16.51 13.17
#